data_9afab0d1b0582e4fcef5dc0fd855ea5b
#
_entry.id   9afab0d1b0582e4fcef5dc0fd855ea5b
#
_cell.length_a   1.000
_cell.length_b   1.000
_cell.length_c   1.000
_cell.angle_alpha   90.00
_cell.angle_beta   90.00
_cell.angle_gamma   90.00
#
_symmetry.space_group_name_H-M   'P 1'
#
loop_
_entity.id
_entity.type
_entity.pdbx_description
1 polymer ?
#
loop_
_entity_poly.entity_id
_entity_poly.type
_entity_poly.pdbx_seq_one_letter_code
_entity_poly.pdbx_strand_id
1 'polypeptide(L)'
;MPMTVRCGDTLLFQTLPVIAAGAAVGGKKESEGPLAAEFDELSADNRFGQSSWEAAEKYLQLRAARLCLQKAALPQEKVQLALAGDLQAQCTASSYAMRELGVPFAGLFGACSTMAEGLALGAALCEGGAARNLLAMASSHFCAAERQFRTPLSYGAVRTPTAQWTATAAGCCLLQPQGEGVGIAAATFGRVQDYQVKDINNMGAAMAPAAASTLLHYFKDTGTEPQEFDCIYTGDLGQVGSQLLRELLAAEGLLIKNHVDCGCILFDANEQSVKSGGSGPGCCAAVLCGHILPRLRRGSQKRVLFTATGALMSQTTFLQKESIPAVAHLVELRGPEKEN
;
A
#
# COMPACT_ATOMS: atom_id res chain seq x y z
N MET A 1 -10.02 -14.04 -26.11
CA MET A 1 -8.80 -13.42 -25.63
C MET A 1 -9.22 -12.47 -24.50
N PRO A 2 -8.63 -12.55 -23.32
CA PRO A 2 -8.87 -11.55 -22.30
C PRO A 2 -8.43 -10.21 -22.87
N MET A 3 -9.28 -9.23 -22.85
CA MET A 3 -8.98 -7.91 -23.41
C MET A 3 -9.20 -6.88 -22.32
N THR A 4 -8.12 -6.57 -21.59
CA THR A 4 -8.10 -5.37 -20.77
C THR A 4 -8.50 -4.17 -21.62
N VAL A 5 -9.56 -3.45 -21.23
CA VAL A 5 -9.98 -2.23 -21.92
C VAL A 5 -9.33 -1.05 -21.23
N ARG A 6 -8.61 -0.24 -22.00
CA ARG A 6 -8.07 1.02 -21.51
C ARG A 6 -9.05 2.16 -21.73
N CYS A 7 -9.39 2.87 -20.67
CA CYS A 7 -10.17 4.09 -20.69
C CYS A 7 -9.36 5.18 -19.97
N GLY A 8 -8.81 6.14 -20.73
CA GLY A 8 -7.94 7.17 -20.17
C GLY A 8 -6.69 6.58 -19.48
N ASP A 9 -6.53 6.88 -18.20
CA ASP A 9 -5.45 6.35 -17.37
C ASP A 9 -5.83 5.04 -16.65
N THR A 10 -7.08 4.59 -16.82
CA THR A 10 -7.67 3.42 -16.14
C THR A 10 -7.69 2.19 -17.05
N LEU A 11 -7.28 1.05 -16.51
CA LEU A 11 -7.44 -0.29 -17.09
C LEU A 11 -8.68 -0.95 -16.47
N LEU A 12 -9.58 -1.45 -17.30
CA LEU A 12 -10.75 -2.24 -16.89
C LEU A 12 -10.49 -3.71 -17.20
N PHE A 13 -10.50 -4.56 -16.17
CA PHE A 13 -10.22 -5.99 -16.30
C PHE A 13 -11.51 -6.79 -16.58
N GLN A 14 -11.51 -7.55 -17.66
CA GLN A 14 -12.69 -8.29 -18.13
C GLN A 14 -12.84 -9.65 -17.46
N THR A 15 -11.69 -10.28 -17.07
CA THR A 15 -11.69 -11.61 -16.43
C THR A 15 -11.71 -11.53 -14.90
N LEU A 16 -11.63 -10.33 -14.35
CA LEU A 16 -11.62 -10.07 -12.92
C LEU A 16 -10.52 -10.88 -12.19
N PRO A 17 -9.22 -10.59 -12.41
CA PRO A 17 -8.16 -11.24 -11.65
C PRO A 17 -8.40 -11.13 -10.15
N VAL A 18 -8.03 -12.15 -9.38
CA VAL A 18 -8.39 -12.24 -7.96
C VAL A 18 -7.20 -12.17 -7.04
N ILE A 19 -7.39 -11.59 -5.87
CA ILE A 19 -6.51 -11.74 -4.72
C ILE A 19 -6.98 -13.00 -3.96
N ALA A 20 -6.32 -14.12 -4.22
CA ALA A 20 -6.69 -15.43 -3.64
C ALA A 20 -6.32 -15.54 -2.16
N ALA A 21 -5.22 -14.91 -1.73
CA ALA A 21 -4.81 -14.86 -0.33
C ALA A 21 -4.15 -13.53 -0.01
N GLY A 22 -4.14 -13.16 1.27
CA GLY A 22 -3.41 -12.02 1.80
C GLY A 22 -2.93 -12.28 3.22
N ALA A 23 -1.77 -11.74 3.57
CA ALA A 23 -1.21 -11.84 4.92
C ALA A 23 -0.58 -10.51 5.34
N ALA A 24 -0.74 -10.18 6.64
CA ALA A 24 -0.22 -8.99 7.29
C ALA A 24 0.65 -9.37 8.48
N VAL A 25 1.86 -8.82 8.56
CA VAL A 25 2.79 -8.99 9.69
C VAL A 25 3.18 -7.62 10.21
N GLY A 26 3.23 -7.45 11.53
CA GLY A 26 3.51 -6.16 12.15
C GLY A 26 4.42 -6.24 13.37
N GLY A 27 4.98 -5.09 13.75
CA GLY A 27 5.86 -4.91 14.88
C GLY A 27 5.12 -4.52 16.17
N LYS A 28 5.92 -4.02 17.13
CA LYS A 28 5.42 -3.68 18.46
C LYS A 28 4.36 -2.59 18.45
N LYS A 29 4.57 -1.50 17.71
CA LYS A 29 3.62 -0.38 17.72
C LYS A 29 2.30 -0.78 17.05
N GLU A 30 2.35 -1.59 16.03
CA GLU A 30 1.20 -2.18 15.35
C GLU A 30 0.43 -3.12 16.28
N SER A 31 1.13 -3.85 17.17
CA SER A 31 0.50 -4.73 18.15
C SER A 31 -0.24 -3.98 19.29
N GLU A 32 0.03 -2.71 19.46
CA GLU A 32 -0.61 -1.82 20.42
C GLU A 32 -1.73 -0.96 19.76
N GLY A 33 -1.92 -1.10 18.44
CA GLY A 33 -2.84 -0.30 17.67
C GLY A 33 -4.26 -0.89 17.56
N PRO A 34 -5.21 -0.09 17.06
CA PRO A 34 -6.62 -0.50 16.94
C PRO A 34 -6.85 -1.74 16.08
N LEU A 35 -5.97 -2.00 15.12
CA LEU A 35 -6.08 -3.12 14.19
C LEU A 35 -5.23 -4.34 14.60
N ALA A 36 -4.67 -4.38 15.81
CA ALA A 36 -3.79 -5.47 16.25
C ALA A 36 -4.40 -6.86 16.05
N ALA A 37 -5.68 -7.05 16.38
CA ALA A 37 -6.38 -8.33 16.22
C ALA A 37 -6.61 -8.75 14.75
N GLU A 38 -6.33 -7.89 13.79
CA GLU A 38 -6.54 -8.12 12.36
C GLU A 38 -5.24 -8.54 11.64
N PHE A 39 -4.10 -8.54 12.33
CA PHE A 39 -2.83 -9.04 11.80
C PHE A 39 -2.74 -10.57 11.92
N ASP A 40 -2.05 -11.20 10.97
CA ASP A 40 -1.75 -12.63 11.02
C ASP A 40 -0.64 -12.95 12.02
N GLU A 41 0.32 -12.04 12.15
CA GLU A 41 1.43 -12.19 13.08
C GLU A 41 1.90 -10.81 13.57
N LEU A 42 2.14 -10.70 14.86
CA LEU A 42 2.66 -9.49 15.51
C LEU A 42 3.84 -9.85 16.41
N SER A 43 4.81 -8.96 16.48
CA SER A 43 5.98 -9.14 17.36
C SER A 43 6.12 -7.97 18.34
N ALA A 44 6.37 -8.27 19.60
CA ALA A 44 6.74 -7.27 20.60
C ALA A 44 8.19 -6.77 20.44
N ASP A 45 9.01 -7.45 19.62
CA ASP A 45 10.37 -7.06 19.29
C ASP A 45 10.43 -6.55 17.86
N ASN A 46 10.72 -5.24 17.69
CA ASN A 46 10.89 -4.64 16.37
C ASN A 46 12.09 -5.17 15.57
N ARG A 47 13.02 -5.88 16.21
CA ARG A 47 14.12 -6.54 15.51
C ARG A 47 13.75 -7.93 14.99
N PHE A 48 12.68 -8.52 15.48
CA PHE A 48 12.27 -9.89 15.09
C PHE A 48 13.42 -10.90 15.25
N GLY A 49 14.26 -10.72 16.27
CA GLY A 49 15.47 -11.52 16.49
C GLY A 49 16.61 -11.31 15.48
N GLN A 50 16.51 -10.29 14.62
CA GLN A 50 17.52 -10.00 13.59
C GLN A 50 18.63 -9.04 14.10
N SER A 51 19.79 -9.08 13.44
CA SER A 51 20.97 -8.30 13.82
C SER A 51 20.91 -6.82 13.43
N SER A 52 20.10 -6.45 12.42
CA SER A 52 19.91 -5.08 11.94
C SER A 52 18.48 -4.77 11.62
N TRP A 53 18.14 -3.49 11.48
CA TRP A 53 16.80 -3.03 11.13
C TRP A 53 16.41 -3.41 9.69
N GLU A 54 17.39 -3.39 8.79
CA GLU A 54 17.21 -3.80 7.40
C GLU A 54 16.94 -5.31 7.29
N ALA A 55 17.64 -6.10 8.12
CA ALA A 55 17.38 -7.54 8.23
C ALA A 55 16.02 -7.83 8.86
N ALA A 56 15.58 -7.00 9.80
CA ALA A 56 14.23 -7.09 10.39
C ALA A 56 13.14 -6.82 9.36
N GLU A 57 13.30 -5.81 8.51
CA GLU A 57 12.34 -5.53 7.43
C GLU A 57 12.33 -6.64 6.38
N LYS A 58 13.50 -7.17 5.99
CA LYS A 58 13.60 -8.37 5.15
C LYS A 58 12.80 -9.53 5.75
N TYR A 59 12.96 -9.77 7.06
CA TYR A 59 12.24 -10.85 7.76
C TYR A 59 10.72 -10.63 7.72
N LEU A 60 10.24 -9.42 8.00
CA LEU A 60 8.82 -9.05 7.90
C LEU A 60 8.23 -9.43 6.54
N GLN A 61 8.89 -9.00 5.47
CA GLN A 61 8.41 -9.24 4.12
C GLN A 61 8.40 -10.73 3.76
N LEU A 62 9.49 -11.44 4.11
CA LEU A 62 9.59 -12.88 3.91
C LEU A 62 8.51 -13.65 4.70
N ARG A 63 8.21 -13.21 5.93
CA ARG A 63 7.21 -13.83 6.77
C ARG A 63 5.80 -13.60 6.21
N ALA A 64 5.48 -12.39 5.75
CA ALA A 64 4.23 -12.10 5.07
C ALA A 64 4.02 -12.97 3.81
N ALA A 65 5.08 -13.16 3.01
CA ALA A 65 5.04 -14.04 1.84
C ALA A 65 4.71 -15.50 2.23
N ARG A 66 5.44 -16.03 3.20
CA ARG A 66 5.25 -17.42 3.66
C ARG A 66 3.85 -17.66 4.23
N LEU A 67 3.35 -16.72 5.03
CA LEU A 67 1.98 -16.80 5.56
C LEU A 67 0.91 -16.71 4.46
N CYS A 68 1.11 -15.82 3.48
CA CYS A 68 0.21 -15.69 2.34
C CYS A 68 0.15 -17.00 1.53
N LEU A 69 1.30 -17.60 1.22
CA LEU A 69 1.38 -18.89 0.52
C LEU A 69 0.79 -20.04 1.34
N GLN A 70 1.02 -20.05 2.65
CA GLN A 70 0.41 -21.03 3.55
C GLN A 70 -1.12 -20.94 3.55
N LYS A 71 -1.68 -19.74 3.65
CA LYS A 71 -3.13 -19.52 3.56
C LYS A 71 -3.74 -19.98 2.24
N ALA A 72 -2.99 -19.83 1.14
CA ALA A 72 -3.40 -20.28 -0.18
C ALA A 72 -3.15 -21.76 -0.43
N ALA A 73 -2.52 -22.49 0.51
CA ALA A 73 -2.02 -23.85 0.30
C ALA A 73 -1.18 -23.99 -1.00
N LEU A 74 -0.43 -22.94 -1.36
CA LEU A 74 0.38 -22.85 -2.59
C LEU A 74 1.87 -23.05 -2.26
N PRO A 75 2.53 -24.07 -2.84
CA PRO A 75 3.97 -24.23 -2.73
C PRO A 75 4.72 -23.04 -3.35
N GLN A 76 5.80 -22.61 -2.71
CA GLN A 76 6.59 -21.45 -3.14
C GLN A 76 7.14 -21.61 -4.57
N GLU A 77 7.44 -22.83 -5.01
CA GLU A 77 7.94 -23.16 -6.37
C GLU A 77 6.91 -22.90 -7.47
N LYS A 78 5.65 -22.72 -7.10
CA LYS A 78 4.57 -22.36 -8.03
C LYS A 78 4.42 -20.85 -8.23
N VAL A 79 5.13 -20.03 -7.44
CA VAL A 79 5.17 -18.57 -7.64
C VAL A 79 6.00 -18.26 -8.88
N GLN A 80 5.41 -17.57 -9.83
CA GLN A 80 6.05 -17.25 -11.10
C GLN A 80 6.74 -15.88 -11.11
N LEU A 81 6.27 -14.95 -10.25
CA LEU A 81 6.84 -13.63 -10.12
C LEU A 81 6.42 -13.01 -8.78
N ALA A 82 7.34 -12.29 -8.14
CA ALA A 82 7.05 -11.39 -7.05
C ALA A 82 7.28 -9.93 -7.51
N LEU A 83 6.27 -9.09 -7.33
CA LEU A 83 6.33 -7.64 -7.45
C LEU A 83 6.41 -7.08 -6.04
N ALA A 84 7.55 -6.51 -5.66
CA ALA A 84 7.74 -6.06 -4.29
C ALA A 84 8.58 -4.79 -4.20
N GLY A 85 8.36 -4.01 -3.15
CA GLY A 85 9.17 -2.83 -2.86
C GLY A 85 9.12 -2.45 -1.39
N ASP A 86 10.01 -1.55 -1.03
CA ASP A 86 10.22 -1.01 0.30
C ASP A 86 10.81 0.41 0.21
N LEU A 87 11.12 1.04 1.36
CA LEU A 87 11.68 2.39 1.39
C LEU A 87 13.22 2.43 1.34
N GLN A 88 13.88 1.28 1.42
CA GLN A 88 15.34 1.25 1.42
C GLN A 88 15.90 1.42 0.00
N ALA A 89 17.09 1.99 -0.11
CA ALA A 89 17.75 2.17 -1.39
C ALA A 89 17.87 0.83 -2.14
N GLN A 90 17.53 0.84 -3.44
CA GLN A 90 17.52 -0.33 -4.31
C GLN A 90 16.58 -1.47 -3.86
N CYS A 91 15.50 -1.16 -3.13
CA CYS A 91 14.58 -2.14 -2.57
C CYS A 91 15.34 -3.25 -1.82
N THR A 92 16.18 -2.86 -0.87
CA THR A 92 17.09 -3.78 -0.17
C THR A 92 16.33 -4.87 0.59
N ALA A 93 15.31 -4.52 1.36
CA ALA A 93 14.52 -5.51 2.09
C ALA A 93 13.87 -6.51 1.13
N SER A 94 13.26 -6.03 0.06
CA SER A 94 12.57 -6.85 -0.95
C SER A 94 13.53 -7.77 -1.69
N SER A 95 14.66 -7.25 -2.18
CA SER A 95 15.63 -8.05 -2.93
C SER A 95 16.23 -9.19 -2.09
N TYR A 96 16.54 -8.90 -0.82
CA TYR A 96 17.07 -9.92 0.10
C TYR A 96 16.00 -10.92 0.56
N ALA A 97 14.75 -10.48 0.72
CA ALA A 97 13.63 -11.39 0.99
C ALA A 97 13.38 -12.33 -0.18
N MET A 98 13.35 -11.82 -1.42
CA MET A 98 13.12 -12.62 -2.62
C MET A 98 14.29 -13.55 -2.95
N ARG A 99 15.54 -13.14 -2.66
CA ARG A 99 16.70 -14.03 -2.71
C ARG A 99 16.52 -15.26 -1.81
N GLU A 100 16.00 -15.05 -0.58
CA GLU A 100 15.77 -16.14 0.38
C GLU A 100 14.53 -16.97 0.01
N LEU A 101 13.48 -16.33 -0.53
CA LEU A 101 12.30 -17.01 -1.02
C LEU A 101 12.58 -17.81 -2.31
N GLY A 102 13.59 -17.42 -3.10
CA GLY A 102 14.00 -18.13 -4.30
C GLY A 102 13.00 -18.04 -5.47
N VAL A 103 12.29 -16.92 -5.60
CA VAL A 103 11.31 -16.69 -6.68
C VAL A 103 11.77 -15.58 -7.64
N PRO A 104 11.34 -15.58 -8.91
CA PRO A 104 11.56 -14.46 -9.82
C PRO A 104 11.04 -13.15 -9.22
N PHE A 105 11.78 -12.05 -9.40
CA PHE A 105 11.52 -10.80 -8.71
C PHE A 105 11.62 -9.59 -9.64
N ALA A 106 10.67 -8.67 -9.52
CA ALA A 106 10.74 -7.34 -10.07
C ALA A 106 10.53 -6.31 -8.95
N GLY A 107 11.52 -5.44 -8.74
CA GLY A 107 11.48 -4.38 -7.74
C GLY A 107 10.60 -3.22 -8.18
N LEU A 108 9.76 -2.73 -7.28
CA LEU A 108 8.89 -1.58 -7.47
C LEU A 108 9.40 -0.40 -6.64
N PHE A 109 9.43 0.78 -7.25
CA PHE A 109 10.00 2.00 -6.66
C PHE A 109 8.95 3.08 -6.43
N GLY A 110 7.71 2.68 -6.17
CA GLY A 110 6.58 3.57 -5.92
C GLY A 110 6.54 4.16 -4.50
N ALA A 111 7.57 3.99 -3.69
CA ALA A 111 7.57 4.33 -2.27
C ALA A 111 6.32 3.75 -1.56
N CYS A 112 5.53 4.57 -0.84
CA CYS A 112 4.34 4.07 -0.14
C CYS A 112 3.21 3.61 -1.10
N SER A 113 3.24 3.97 -2.42
CA SER A 113 2.25 3.50 -3.40
C SER A 113 2.49 2.08 -3.92
N THR A 114 3.62 1.47 -3.58
CA THR A 114 4.09 0.16 -4.08
C THR A 114 3.03 -0.95 -4.02
N MET A 115 2.20 -0.99 -2.96
CA MET A 115 1.19 -2.07 -2.85
C MET A 115 0.13 -1.97 -3.94
N ALA A 116 -0.42 -0.78 -4.20
CA ALA A 116 -1.41 -0.59 -5.27
C ALA A 116 -0.77 -0.73 -6.66
N GLU A 117 0.48 -0.27 -6.84
CA GLU A 117 1.27 -0.48 -8.05
C GLU A 117 1.44 -1.97 -8.36
N GLY A 118 1.86 -2.75 -7.36
CA GLY A 118 2.02 -4.20 -7.48
C GLY A 118 0.71 -4.94 -7.80
N LEU A 119 -0.41 -4.53 -7.19
CA LEU A 119 -1.73 -5.09 -7.50
C LEU A 119 -2.16 -4.76 -8.93
N ALA A 120 -1.99 -3.51 -9.36
CA ALA A 120 -2.36 -3.06 -10.71
C ALA A 120 -1.55 -3.78 -11.80
N LEU A 121 -0.22 -3.84 -11.66
CA LEU A 121 0.66 -4.56 -12.56
C LEU A 121 0.39 -6.07 -12.54
N GLY A 122 0.20 -6.63 -11.33
CA GLY A 122 -0.08 -8.05 -11.15
C GLY A 122 -1.40 -8.47 -11.80
N ALA A 123 -2.46 -7.68 -11.65
CA ALA A 123 -3.74 -7.93 -12.29
C ALA A 123 -3.61 -7.90 -13.82
N ALA A 124 -2.89 -6.92 -14.38
CA ALA A 124 -2.65 -6.83 -15.82
C ALA A 124 -1.84 -8.02 -16.35
N LEU A 125 -0.82 -8.49 -15.62
CA LEU A 125 -0.03 -9.68 -15.99
C LEU A 125 -0.86 -10.97 -15.89
N CYS A 126 -1.73 -11.09 -14.88
CA CYS A 126 -2.64 -12.23 -14.75
C CYS A 126 -3.66 -12.27 -15.89
N GLU A 127 -4.31 -11.15 -16.17
CA GLU A 127 -5.31 -11.07 -17.27
C GLU A 127 -4.68 -11.27 -18.64
N GLY A 128 -3.46 -10.75 -18.84
CA GLY A 128 -2.68 -10.95 -20.06
C GLY A 128 -2.13 -12.37 -20.23
N GLY A 129 -2.32 -13.26 -19.24
CA GLY A 129 -1.84 -14.64 -19.27
C GLY A 129 -0.34 -14.81 -19.06
N ALA A 130 0.36 -13.74 -18.65
CA ALA A 130 1.80 -13.77 -18.40
C ALA A 130 2.17 -14.43 -17.07
N ALA A 131 1.27 -14.43 -16.09
CA ALA A 131 1.47 -15.09 -14.80
C ALA A 131 0.14 -15.64 -14.26
N ARG A 132 0.24 -16.76 -13.50
CA ARG A 132 -0.92 -17.41 -12.84
C ARG A 132 -0.85 -17.34 -11.32
N ASN A 133 0.35 -17.25 -10.75
CA ASN A 133 0.58 -17.12 -9.31
C ASN A 133 1.63 -16.03 -9.12
N LEU A 134 1.19 -14.87 -8.71
CA LEU A 134 2.02 -13.70 -8.59
C LEU A 134 1.88 -13.12 -7.17
N LEU A 135 2.98 -12.77 -6.54
CA LEU A 135 2.96 -12.05 -5.26
C LEU A 135 3.08 -10.55 -5.49
N ALA A 136 2.17 -9.76 -4.92
CA ALA A 136 2.29 -8.32 -4.75
C ALA A 136 2.55 -8.02 -3.28
N MET A 137 3.66 -7.32 -2.98
CA MET A 137 4.15 -7.17 -1.61
C MET A 137 4.71 -5.77 -1.37
N ALA A 138 4.54 -5.31 -0.15
CA ALA A 138 5.21 -4.10 0.31
C ALA A 138 5.52 -4.17 1.80
N SER A 139 6.62 -3.57 2.21
CA SER A 139 7.04 -3.48 3.60
C SER A 139 7.63 -2.12 3.93
N SER A 140 7.66 -1.80 5.21
CA SER A 140 8.46 -0.73 5.78
C SER A 140 8.85 -1.08 7.20
N HIS A 141 9.95 -0.46 7.67
CA HIS A 141 10.41 -0.58 9.03
C HIS A 141 10.81 0.79 9.55
N PHE A 142 10.20 1.24 10.65
CA PHE A 142 10.44 2.57 11.20
C PHE A 142 11.93 2.93 11.32
N CYS A 143 12.71 2.09 11.99
CA CYS A 143 14.12 2.41 12.23
C CYS A 143 14.97 2.38 10.97
N ALA A 144 14.69 1.50 10.00
CA ALA A 144 15.40 1.47 8.71
C ALA A 144 15.10 2.73 7.89
N ALA A 145 13.81 3.14 7.82
CA ALA A 145 13.39 4.35 7.13
C ALA A 145 13.95 5.62 7.80
N GLU A 146 13.88 5.73 9.13
CA GLU A 146 14.44 6.87 9.86
C GLU A 146 15.95 7.00 9.62
N ARG A 147 16.70 5.87 9.62
CA ARG A 147 18.12 5.88 9.30
C ARG A 147 18.41 6.40 7.89
N GLN A 148 17.58 6.06 6.94
CA GLN A 148 17.79 6.45 5.54
C GLN A 148 17.39 7.90 5.25
N PHE A 149 16.30 8.38 5.83
CA PHE A 149 15.72 9.67 5.44
C PHE A 149 15.94 10.79 6.47
N ARG A 150 16.24 10.48 7.73
CA ARG A 150 16.47 11.46 8.77
C ARG A 150 17.97 11.64 9.05
N THR A 151 18.48 12.82 8.72
CA THR A 151 19.90 13.17 8.94
C THR A 151 20.00 14.53 9.61
N PRO A 152 20.84 14.69 10.65
CA PRO A 152 21.56 13.63 11.39
C PRO A 152 20.65 12.87 12.34
N LEU A 153 20.83 11.54 12.44
CA LEU A 153 20.02 10.68 13.32
C LEU A 153 20.16 11.00 14.82
N SER A 154 21.32 11.53 15.21
CA SER A 154 21.60 11.92 16.59
C SER A 154 20.82 13.16 17.03
N TYR A 155 20.21 13.89 16.12
CA TYR A 155 19.41 15.07 16.43
C TYR A 155 17.98 14.65 16.79
N GLY A 156 17.76 14.36 18.07
CA GLY A 156 16.44 14.01 18.61
C GLY A 156 15.49 15.20 18.67
N ALA A 157 14.84 15.52 17.54
CA ALA A 157 13.83 16.57 17.50
C ALA A 157 12.45 16.05 17.89
N VAL A 158 11.63 16.92 18.50
CA VAL A 158 10.20 16.68 18.68
C VAL A 158 9.54 16.62 17.31
N ARG A 159 8.77 15.55 17.04
CA ARG A 159 8.03 15.42 15.79
C ARG A 159 6.98 16.52 15.66
N THR A 160 6.89 17.10 14.47
CA THR A 160 5.86 18.11 14.16
C THR A 160 4.46 17.50 14.18
N PRO A 161 3.39 18.28 14.37
CA PRO A 161 2.01 17.76 14.30
C PRO A 161 1.66 17.14 12.95
N THR A 162 2.30 17.57 11.87
CA THR A 162 2.10 17.07 10.50
C THR A 162 2.86 15.77 10.21
N ALA A 163 3.86 15.41 11.04
CA ALA A 163 4.68 14.23 10.85
C ALA A 163 3.86 12.94 10.98
N GLN A 164 4.24 11.93 10.23
CA GLN A 164 3.66 10.59 10.27
C GLN A 164 4.67 9.58 10.83
N TRP A 165 4.15 8.45 11.31
CA TRP A 165 4.95 7.34 11.83
C TRP A 165 5.06 6.24 10.79
N THR A 166 6.27 5.94 10.32
CA THR A 166 6.48 4.81 9.41
C THR A 166 6.12 3.50 10.10
N ALA A 167 5.19 2.75 9.54
CA ALA A 167 4.80 1.45 10.08
C ALA A 167 5.96 0.44 10.00
N THR A 168 6.09 -0.39 11.01
CA THR A 168 6.96 -1.57 11.01
C THR A 168 6.11 -2.77 10.65
N ALA A 169 5.79 -2.89 9.36
CA ALA A 169 4.84 -3.88 8.88
C ALA A 169 5.15 -4.33 7.45
N ALA A 170 4.57 -5.46 7.07
CA ALA A 170 4.56 -5.97 5.70
C ALA A 170 3.20 -6.56 5.35
N GLY A 171 2.80 -6.40 4.09
CA GLY A 171 1.65 -7.07 3.50
C GLY A 171 2.03 -7.83 2.24
N CYS A 172 1.40 -8.98 2.02
CA CYS A 172 1.56 -9.80 0.83
C CYS A 172 0.20 -10.27 0.33
N CYS A 173 -0.03 -10.12 -0.98
CA CYS A 173 -1.20 -10.64 -1.70
C CYS A 173 -0.75 -11.66 -2.76
N LEU A 174 -1.46 -12.79 -2.85
CA LEU A 174 -1.34 -13.73 -3.96
C LEU A 174 -2.39 -13.40 -5.01
N LEU A 175 -1.95 -13.07 -6.23
CA LEU A 175 -2.82 -12.79 -7.37
C LEU A 175 -2.88 -14.00 -8.29
N GLN A 176 -4.10 -14.25 -8.80
CA GLN A 176 -4.40 -15.28 -9.77
C GLN A 176 -5.34 -14.75 -10.86
N PRO A 177 -5.31 -15.29 -12.10
CA PRO A 177 -6.17 -14.79 -13.18
C PRO A 177 -7.67 -15.04 -12.93
N GLN A 178 -8.01 -16.03 -12.12
CA GLN A 178 -9.37 -16.39 -11.73
C GLN A 178 -9.35 -17.31 -10.51
N GLY A 179 -10.48 -17.49 -9.84
CA GLY A 179 -10.63 -18.35 -8.66
C GLY A 179 -11.43 -17.68 -7.56
N GLU A 180 -11.42 -18.30 -6.38
CA GLU A 180 -12.01 -17.69 -5.18
C GLU A 180 -11.13 -16.57 -4.64
N GLY A 181 -11.73 -15.45 -4.28
CA GLY A 181 -10.99 -14.34 -3.70
C GLY A 181 -11.67 -12.99 -3.91
N VAL A 182 -10.90 -11.94 -3.69
CA VAL A 182 -11.32 -10.57 -3.93
C VAL A 182 -10.91 -10.17 -5.35
N GLY A 183 -11.89 -9.84 -6.20
CA GLY A 183 -11.65 -9.44 -7.58
C GLY A 183 -11.01 -8.07 -7.70
N ILE A 184 -10.12 -7.89 -8.67
CA ILE A 184 -9.59 -6.60 -9.09
C ILE A 184 -10.28 -6.24 -10.39
N ALA A 185 -11.21 -5.26 -10.34
CA ALA A 185 -12.04 -4.89 -11.48
C ALA A 185 -11.41 -3.83 -12.37
N ALA A 186 -10.65 -2.92 -11.76
CA ALA A 186 -9.98 -1.84 -12.49
C ALA A 186 -8.68 -1.44 -11.78
N ALA A 187 -7.80 -0.79 -12.53
CA ALA A 187 -6.60 -0.15 -12.00
C ALA A 187 -6.33 1.16 -12.72
N THR A 188 -6.02 2.23 -11.97
CA THR A 188 -5.57 3.52 -12.51
C THR A 188 -4.10 3.75 -12.15
N PHE A 189 -3.26 3.90 -13.15
CA PHE A 189 -1.88 4.33 -12.95
C PHE A 189 -1.84 5.85 -12.84
N GLY A 190 -1.48 6.35 -11.65
CA GLY A 190 -1.46 7.76 -11.38
C GLY A 190 -0.30 8.48 -12.07
N ARG A 191 -0.51 9.78 -12.28
CA ARG A 191 0.51 10.70 -12.80
C ARG A 191 1.29 11.30 -11.65
N VAL A 192 2.58 11.50 -11.84
CA VAL A 192 3.40 12.23 -10.86
C VAL A 192 2.90 13.67 -10.75
N GLN A 193 2.65 14.10 -9.53
CA GLN A 193 2.25 15.46 -9.17
C GLN A 193 3.35 16.12 -8.34
N ASP A 194 3.59 17.40 -8.55
CA ASP A 194 4.54 18.17 -7.76
C ASP A 194 3.97 19.57 -7.43
N TYR A 195 3.56 19.73 -6.20
CA TYR A 195 3.02 20.97 -5.66
C TYR A 195 4.07 21.78 -4.89
N GLN A 196 5.35 21.55 -5.19
CA GLN A 196 6.51 22.27 -4.64
C GLN A 196 6.64 22.17 -3.12
N VAL A 197 6.08 21.11 -2.52
CA VAL A 197 6.26 20.81 -1.10
C VAL A 197 7.70 20.35 -0.88
N LYS A 198 8.39 20.93 0.11
CA LYS A 198 9.78 20.63 0.48
C LYS A 198 9.93 20.14 1.91
N ASP A 199 8.88 20.24 2.72
CA ASP A 199 8.90 19.83 4.11
C ASP A 199 8.68 18.31 4.24
N ILE A 200 9.75 17.59 4.56
CA ILE A 200 9.73 16.15 4.78
C ILE A 200 8.89 15.72 6.00
N ASN A 201 8.53 16.67 6.89
CA ASN A 201 7.65 16.39 8.00
C ASN A 201 6.17 16.58 7.66
N ASN A 202 5.84 16.88 6.40
CA ASN A 202 4.47 17.05 5.92
C ASN A 202 4.23 16.28 4.62
N MET A 203 4.47 14.96 4.67
CA MET A 203 4.29 14.08 3.50
C MET A 203 2.83 14.03 3.03
N GLY A 204 1.86 14.18 3.94
CA GLY A 204 0.44 14.24 3.59
C GLY A 204 0.13 15.38 2.61
N ALA A 205 0.75 16.56 2.79
CA ALA A 205 0.60 17.68 1.85
C ALA A 205 1.23 17.41 0.49
N ALA A 206 2.35 16.68 0.44
CA ALA A 206 2.99 16.29 -0.83
C ALA A 206 2.16 15.25 -1.59
N MET A 207 1.54 14.29 -0.89
CA MET A 207 0.86 13.14 -1.50
C MET A 207 -0.63 13.40 -1.83
N ALA A 208 -1.33 14.27 -1.10
CA ALA A 208 -2.76 14.53 -1.30
C ALA A 208 -3.11 14.95 -2.74
N PRO A 209 -2.33 15.81 -3.44
CA PRO A 209 -2.60 16.16 -4.83
C PRO A 209 -2.52 14.96 -5.80
N ALA A 210 -1.59 14.03 -5.57
CA ALA A 210 -1.48 12.83 -6.39
C ALA A 210 -2.69 11.91 -6.20
N ALA A 211 -3.16 11.72 -4.95
CA ALA A 211 -4.38 10.97 -4.67
C ALA A 211 -5.60 11.63 -5.30
N ALA A 212 -5.74 12.96 -5.19
CA ALA A 212 -6.84 13.70 -5.82
C ALA A 212 -6.84 13.52 -7.34
N SER A 213 -5.70 13.72 -7.99
CA SER A 213 -5.54 13.53 -9.43
C SER A 213 -5.96 12.11 -9.88
N THR A 214 -5.48 11.08 -9.17
CA THR A 214 -5.79 9.68 -9.53
C THR A 214 -7.27 9.35 -9.35
N LEU A 215 -7.91 9.79 -8.27
CA LEU A 215 -9.35 9.60 -8.04
C LEU A 215 -10.19 10.33 -9.09
N LEU A 216 -9.85 11.59 -9.42
CA LEU A 216 -10.54 12.34 -10.48
C LEU A 216 -10.46 11.64 -11.84
N HIS A 217 -9.28 11.13 -12.22
CA HIS A 217 -9.13 10.37 -13.45
C HIS A 217 -9.94 9.07 -13.41
N TYR A 218 -9.87 8.32 -12.30
CA TYR A 218 -10.64 7.10 -12.16
C TYR A 218 -12.16 7.33 -12.35
N PHE A 219 -12.74 8.29 -11.63
CA PHE A 219 -14.17 8.58 -11.73
C PHE A 219 -14.57 9.08 -13.12
N LYS A 220 -13.74 9.92 -13.73
CA LYS A 220 -13.94 10.38 -15.11
C LYS A 220 -13.88 9.25 -16.13
N ASP A 221 -12.89 8.36 -16.01
CA ASP A 221 -12.63 7.29 -16.95
C ASP A 221 -13.69 6.18 -16.87
N THR A 222 -14.21 5.91 -15.67
CA THR A 222 -15.19 4.85 -15.42
C THR A 222 -16.63 5.35 -15.47
N GLY A 223 -16.87 6.64 -15.34
CA GLY A 223 -18.20 7.24 -15.23
C GLY A 223 -18.93 6.86 -13.94
N THR A 224 -18.21 6.36 -12.93
CA THR A 224 -18.76 5.99 -11.63
C THR A 224 -18.77 7.16 -10.66
N GLU A 225 -19.56 7.05 -9.58
CA GLU A 225 -19.69 8.06 -8.54
C GLU A 225 -19.17 7.52 -7.18
N PRO A 226 -18.64 8.38 -6.28
CA PRO A 226 -18.14 7.94 -4.97
C PRO A 226 -19.13 7.12 -4.15
N GLN A 227 -20.43 7.38 -4.29
CA GLN A 227 -21.51 6.71 -3.55
C GLN A 227 -21.73 5.25 -3.96
N GLU A 228 -21.19 4.84 -5.11
CA GLU A 228 -21.26 3.45 -5.58
C GLU A 228 -20.27 2.53 -4.83
N PHE A 229 -19.39 3.10 -4.02
CA PHE A 229 -18.40 2.37 -3.25
C PHE A 229 -18.75 2.36 -1.76
N ASP A 230 -18.59 1.21 -1.11
CA ASP A 230 -18.76 1.11 0.34
C ASP A 230 -17.70 1.93 1.09
N CYS A 231 -16.49 2.01 0.53
CA CYS A 231 -15.40 2.80 1.09
C CYS A 231 -14.36 3.17 0.01
N ILE A 232 -13.79 4.35 0.15
CA ILE A 232 -12.63 4.83 -0.61
C ILE A 232 -11.45 4.87 0.36
N TYR A 233 -10.54 3.89 0.24
CA TYR A 233 -9.36 3.83 1.07
C TYR A 233 -8.19 4.56 0.43
N THR A 234 -7.48 5.39 1.23
CA THR A 234 -6.15 5.90 0.88
C THR A 234 -5.06 5.26 1.73
N GLY A 235 -3.83 5.24 1.22
CA GLY A 235 -2.74 4.45 1.82
C GLY A 235 -2.19 5.01 3.11
N ASP A 236 -1.71 6.24 3.07
CA ASP A 236 -0.97 6.83 4.17
C ASP A 236 -0.90 8.37 4.10
N LEU A 237 -2.00 9.00 3.75
CA LEU A 237 -2.13 10.46 3.77
C LEU A 237 -2.08 11.04 5.19
N GLY A 238 -2.49 10.25 6.17
CA GLY A 238 -2.68 10.68 7.54
C GLY A 238 -3.80 11.73 7.68
N GLN A 239 -3.95 12.29 8.86
CA GLN A 239 -5.03 13.25 9.14
C GLN A 239 -4.93 14.50 8.25
N VAL A 240 -3.73 15.08 8.15
CA VAL A 240 -3.49 16.30 7.37
C VAL A 240 -3.73 16.06 5.87
N GLY A 241 -3.12 15.03 5.30
CA GLY A 241 -3.29 14.72 3.88
C GLY A 241 -4.71 14.29 3.52
N SER A 242 -5.40 13.59 4.42
CA SER A 242 -6.82 13.23 4.25
C SER A 242 -7.76 14.43 4.22
N GLN A 243 -7.47 15.44 5.04
CA GLN A 243 -8.22 16.70 4.99
C GLN A 243 -7.98 17.43 3.67
N LEU A 244 -6.71 17.59 3.29
CA LEU A 244 -6.33 18.24 2.03
C LEU A 244 -6.92 17.52 0.81
N LEU A 245 -6.91 16.18 0.80
CA LEU A 245 -7.55 15.40 -0.26
C LEU A 245 -9.03 15.75 -0.43
N ARG A 246 -9.79 15.78 0.69
CA ARG A 246 -11.22 16.13 0.64
C ARG A 246 -11.46 17.55 0.14
N GLU A 247 -10.61 18.49 0.54
CA GLU A 247 -10.69 19.89 0.08
C GLU A 247 -10.39 20.01 -1.42
N LEU A 248 -9.33 19.33 -1.91
CA LEU A 248 -8.96 19.32 -3.33
C LEU A 248 -10.06 18.71 -4.19
N LEU A 249 -10.63 17.58 -3.79
CA LEU A 249 -11.71 16.94 -4.52
C LEU A 249 -13.01 17.77 -4.49
N ALA A 250 -13.32 18.39 -3.35
CA ALA A 250 -14.49 19.27 -3.23
C ALA A 250 -14.37 20.51 -4.13
N ALA A 251 -13.19 21.05 -4.34
CA ALA A 251 -12.93 22.16 -5.28
C ALA A 251 -13.23 21.77 -6.74
N GLU A 252 -13.08 20.49 -7.07
CA GLU A 252 -13.42 19.90 -8.38
C GLU A 252 -14.88 19.36 -8.43
N GLY A 253 -15.69 19.62 -7.40
CA GLY A 253 -17.08 19.20 -7.32
C GLY A 253 -17.30 17.74 -6.91
N LEU A 254 -16.25 17.01 -6.50
CA LEU A 254 -16.32 15.61 -6.10
C LEU A 254 -16.29 15.48 -4.57
N LEU A 255 -17.37 14.96 -3.98
CA LEU A 255 -17.49 14.77 -2.52
C LEU A 255 -17.34 13.30 -2.14
N ILE A 256 -16.29 12.98 -1.37
CA ILE A 256 -16.03 11.64 -0.83
C ILE A 256 -16.39 11.58 0.66
N LYS A 257 -17.62 11.17 0.99
CA LYS A 257 -18.09 11.04 2.39
C LYS A 257 -17.66 9.72 3.05
N ASN A 258 -17.37 8.71 2.25
CA ASN A 258 -17.00 7.34 2.63
C ASN A 258 -15.48 7.11 2.55
N HIS A 259 -14.68 8.15 2.74
CA HIS A 259 -13.22 8.09 2.72
C HIS A 259 -12.65 7.67 4.06
N VAL A 260 -11.70 6.72 4.03
CA VAL A 260 -10.89 6.25 5.16
C VAL A 260 -9.43 6.18 4.74
N ASP A 261 -8.53 6.70 5.57
CA ASP A 261 -7.08 6.59 5.33
C ASP A 261 -6.46 5.49 6.19
N CYS A 262 -5.68 4.59 5.59
CA CYS A 262 -5.05 3.47 6.28
C CYS A 262 -4.10 3.95 7.39
N GLY A 263 -3.38 5.06 7.16
CA GLY A 263 -2.53 5.67 8.18
C GLY A 263 -3.31 6.25 9.36
N CYS A 264 -4.56 6.66 9.15
CA CYS A 264 -5.42 7.15 10.22
C CYS A 264 -6.00 6.05 11.11
N ILE A 265 -6.18 4.83 10.57
CA ILE A 265 -6.82 3.72 11.31
C ILE A 265 -5.85 2.69 11.86
N LEU A 266 -4.59 2.65 11.38
CA LEU A 266 -3.58 1.69 11.83
C LEU A 266 -3.15 1.95 13.28
N PHE A 267 -3.07 3.22 13.67
CA PHE A 267 -2.61 3.65 14.98
C PHE A 267 -3.65 4.54 15.66
N ASP A 268 -3.67 4.50 17.00
CA ASP A 268 -4.36 5.51 17.80
C ASP A 268 -3.47 6.77 17.95
N ALA A 269 -3.88 7.86 17.31
CA ALA A 269 -3.09 9.10 17.31
C ALA A 269 -2.96 9.72 18.70
N ASN A 270 -3.92 9.49 19.61
CA ASN A 270 -3.91 10.05 20.97
C ASN A 270 -2.99 9.23 21.89
N GLU A 271 -3.10 7.89 21.84
CA GLU A 271 -2.39 7.00 22.77
C GLU A 271 -0.96 6.66 22.28
N GLN A 272 -0.75 6.56 20.97
CA GLN A 272 0.50 6.07 20.40
C GLN A 272 1.48 7.14 19.91
N SER A 273 1.16 8.43 20.07
CA SER A 273 2.04 9.56 19.71
C SER A 273 2.52 9.57 18.25
N VAL A 274 1.69 9.10 17.32
CA VAL A 274 2.01 9.05 15.88
C VAL A 274 1.77 10.34 15.11
N LYS A 275 1.24 11.37 15.78
CA LYS A 275 0.92 12.71 15.24
C LYS A 275 -0.15 12.62 14.13
N SER A 276 0.22 12.84 12.86
CA SER A 276 -0.73 12.81 11.73
C SER A 276 -1.18 11.42 11.34
N GLY A 277 -0.62 10.35 11.91
CA GLY A 277 -0.98 8.97 11.61
C GLY A 277 0.17 8.11 11.12
N GLY A 278 -0.16 6.96 10.55
CA GLY A 278 0.79 6.02 9.96
C GLY A 278 1.27 6.44 8.58
N SER A 279 2.42 5.92 8.17
CA SER A 279 3.01 6.08 6.84
C SER A 279 3.81 4.83 6.44
N GLY A 280 4.28 4.83 5.21
CA GLY A 280 5.11 3.78 4.64
C GLY A 280 4.33 2.71 3.88
N PRO A 281 4.99 2.03 2.92
CA PRO A 281 4.32 0.99 2.12
C PRO A 281 3.80 -0.18 2.95
N GLY A 282 4.44 -0.50 4.07
CA GLY A 282 3.95 -1.48 5.04
C GLY A 282 2.65 -1.09 5.72
N CYS A 283 2.36 0.22 5.88
CA CYS A 283 1.13 0.71 6.47
C CYS A 283 -0.09 0.26 5.65
N CYS A 284 -0.19 0.73 4.41
CA CYS A 284 -1.33 0.41 3.55
C CYS A 284 -1.38 -1.07 3.16
N ALA A 285 -0.23 -1.74 3.00
CA ALA A 285 -0.17 -3.16 2.67
C ALA A 285 -0.72 -4.03 3.81
N ALA A 286 -0.36 -3.75 5.06
CA ALA A 286 -0.88 -4.47 6.22
C ALA A 286 -2.37 -4.21 6.43
N VAL A 287 -2.83 -2.96 6.31
CA VAL A 287 -4.26 -2.62 6.42
C VAL A 287 -5.06 -3.28 5.29
N LEU A 288 -4.55 -3.30 4.07
CA LEU A 288 -5.20 -4.03 2.97
C LEU A 288 -5.39 -5.50 3.32
N CYS A 289 -4.29 -6.18 3.72
CA CYS A 289 -4.30 -7.62 3.95
C CYS A 289 -5.09 -8.04 5.20
N GLY A 290 -4.95 -7.29 6.30
CA GLY A 290 -5.57 -7.61 7.59
C GLY A 290 -7.00 -7.09 7.73
N HIS A 291 -7.29 -5.89 7.20
CA HIS A 291 -8.54 -5.18 7.43
C HIS A 291 -9.48 -5.18 6.23
N ILE A 292 -8.99 -4.76 5.05
CA ILE A 292 -9.85 -4.54 3.88
C ILE A 292 -10.26 -5.86 3.24
N LEU A 293 -9.30 -6.72 2.89
CA LEU A 293 -9.58 -8.00 2.24
C LEU A 293 -10.52 -8.91 3.06
N PRO A 294 -10.35 -9.07 4.39
CA PRO A 294 -11.30 -9.83 5.19
C PRO A 294 -12.73 -9.27 5.16
N ARG A 295 -12.90 -7.95 5.11
CA ARG A 295 -14.23 -7.31 5.01
C ARG A 295 -14.91 -7.60 3.68
N LEU A 296 -14.17 -7.51 2.60
CA LEU A 296 -14.65 -7.87 1.26
C LEU A 296 -15.04 -9.35 1.19
N ARG A 297 -14.19 -10.26 1.71
CA ARG A 297 -14.47 -11.71 1.72
C ARG A 297 -15.71 -12.09 2.53
N ARG A 298 -15.93 -11.43 3.67
CA ARG A 298 -17.12 -11.65 4.50
C ARG A 298 -18.39 -11.02 3.94
N GLY A 299 -18.25 -10.13 2.95
CA GLY A 299 -19.36 -9.38 2.35
C GLY A 299 -19.87 -8.22 3.22
N SER A 300 -19.11 -7.79 4.24
CA SER A 300 -19.40 -6.58 5.00
C SER A 300 -19.07 -5.30 4.21
N GLN A 301 -18.22 -5.44 3.20
CA GLN A 301 -18.02 -4.50 2.09
C GLN A 301 -18.07 -5.31 0.79
N LYS A 302 -18.60 -4.72 -0.27
CA LYS A 302 -18.75 -5.39 -1.58
C LYS A 302 -17.86 -4.77 -2.65
N ARG A 303 -17.71 -3.44 -2.62
CA ARG A 303 -16.98 -2.67 -3.63
C ARG A 303 -16.23 -1.52 -2.96
N VAL A 304 -14.90 -1.50 -3.10
CA VAL A 304 -14.08 -0.44 -2.53
C VAL A 304 -13.02 0.04 -3.52
N LEU A 305 -12.58 1.28 -3.36
CA LEU A 305 -11.36 1.77 -3.99
C LEU A 305 -10.21 1.70 -2.99
N PHE A 306 -9.05 1.24 -3.44
CA PHE A 306 -7.80 1.25 -2.68
C PHE A 306 -6.77 2.06 -3.44
N THR A 307 -6.43 3.24 -2.91
CA THR A 307 -5.53 4.22 -3.53
C THR A 307 -4.30 4.41 -2.66
N ALA A 308 -3.20 3.73 -2.97
CA ALA A 308 -1.95 3.93 -2.24
C ALA A 308 -1.16 5.11 -2.81
N THR A 309 -0.57 5.90 -1.93
CA THR A 309 0.13 7.15 -2.24
C THR A 309 1.62 7.02 -1.93
N GLY A 310 2.47 7.65 -2.73
CA GLY A 310 3.92 7.60 -2.56
C GLY A 310 4.59 8.95 -2.78
N ALA A 311 5.39 9.38 -1.82
CA ALA A 311 6.28 10.53 -1.95
C ALA A 311 7.61 10.07 -2.58
N LEU A 312 7.91 10.54 -3.78
CA LEU A 312 9.05 10.10 -4.58
C LEU A 312 10.28 10.96 -4.26
N MET A 313 10.82 10.81 -3.07
CA MET A 313 12.01 11.52 -2.63
C MET A 313 13.16 10.56 -2.33
N SER A 314 14.37 11.07 -2.40
CA SER A 314 15.58 10.40 -1.96
C SER A 314 16.38 11.31 -1.03
N GLN A 315 17.34 10.74 -0.31
CA GLN A 315 18.29 11.53 0.47
C GLN A 315 19.03 12.56 -0.40
N THR A 316 19.36 12.19 -1.63
CA THR A 316 20.05 13.07 -2.58
C THR A 316 19.18 14.28 -2.94
N THR A 317 17.92 14.06 -3.35
CA THR A 317 17.01 15.15 -3.74
C THR A 317 16.70 16.06 -2.56
N PHE A 318 16.57 15.51 -1.35
CA PHE A 318 16.40 16.29 -0.13
C PHE A 318 17.60 17.21 0.14
N LEU A 319 18.84 16.68 0.05
CA LEU A 319 20.06 17.47 0.23
C LEU A 319 20.24 18.55 -0.86
N GLN A 320 19.71 18.31 -2.05
CA GLN A 320 19.67 19.27 -3.16
C GLN A 320 18.56 20.31 -3.01
N LYS A 321 17.72 20.22 -1.98
CA LYS A 321 16.58 21.11 -1.70
C LYS A 321 15.50 21.07 -2.79
N GLU A 322 15.38 19.95 -3.48
CA GLU A 322 14.31 19.71 -4.43
C GLU A 322 12.95 19.58 -3.73
N SER A 323 11.87 19.77 -4.49
CA SER A 323 10.52 19.47 -4.05
C SER A 323 10.29 17.97 -3.95
N ILE A 324 9.20 17.57 -3.32
CA ILE A 324 8.79 16.18 -3.13
C ILE A 324 7.67 15.85 -4.14
N PRO A 325 7.99 15.31 -5.32
CA PRO A 325 6.97 14.83 -6.24
C PRO A 325 6.29 13.59 -5.63
N ALA A 326 5.02 13.40 -5.95
CA ALA A 326 4.25 12.27 -5.45
C ALA A 326 3.46 11.57 -6.55
N VAL A 327 3.17 10.30 -6.34
CA VAL A 327 2.33 9.48 -7.21
C VAL A 327 1.29 8.73 -6.39
N ALA A 328 0.15 8.42 -6.97
CA ALA A 328 -0.83 7.54 -6.36
C ALA A 328 -1.34 6.54 -7.39
N HIS A 329 -1.39 5.26 -7.03
CA HIS A 329 -1.99 4.22 -7.85
C HIS A 329 -3.26 3.71 -7.18
N LEU A 330 -4.25 3.34 -7.99
CA LEU A 330 -5.57 2.93 -7.51
C LEU A 330 -5.94 1.57 -8.10
N VAL A 331 -6.56 0.73 -7.28
CA VAL A 331 -7.28 -0.47 -7.72
C VAL A 331 -8.71 -0.48 -7.19
N GLU A 332 -9.65 -0.91 -8.01
CA GLU A 332 -11.01 -1.23 -7.61
C GLU A 332 -11.07 -2.68 -7.17
N LEU A 333 -11.51 -2.92 -5.94
CA LEU A 333 -11.64 -4.25 -5.35
C LEU A 333 -13.12 -4.62 -5.17
N ARG A 334 -13.47 -5.85 -5.56
CA ARG A 334 -14.82 -6.41 -5.41
C ARG A 334 -14.78 -7.68 -4.58
N GLY A 335 -15.61 -7.74 -3.56
CA GLY A 335 -15.85 -8.96 -2.80
C GLY A 335 -16.44 -10.08 -3.70
N PRO A 336 -16.25 -11.36 -3.32
CA PRO A 336 -16.85 -12.46 -4.05
C PRO A 336 -18.37 -12.34 -4.04
N GLU A 337 -19.00 -12.63 -5.19
CA GLU A 337 -20.45 -12.77 -5.24
C GLU A 337 -20.83 -14.00 -4.42
N LYS A 338 -21.74 -13.84 -3.46
CA LYS A 338 -22.31 -15.01 -2.77
C LYS A 338 -23.31 -15.65 -3.72
N GLU A 339 -23.06 -16.89 -4.11
CA GLU A 339 -24.09 -17.71 -4.71
C GLU A 339 -25.27 -17.77 -3.72
N ASN A 340 -26.45 -17.27 -4.19
CA ASN A 340 -27.69 -17.30 -3.43
C ASN A 340 -28.26 -18.73 -3.37
#